data_429107284dd36dab3d0b5fe39c8c7955
#
_entry.id   429107284dd36dab3d0b5fe39c8c7955
#
_cell.length_a   1.000
_cell.length_b   1.000
_cell.length_c   1.000
_cell.angle_alpha   90.00
_cell.angle_beta   90.00
_cell.angle_gamma   90.00
#
_symmetry.space_group_name_H-M   'P 1'
#
loop_
_entity.id
_entity.type
_entity.pdbx_description
1 polymer ?
#
loop_
_entity_poly.entity_id
_entity_poly.type
_entity_poly.pdbx_seq_one_letter_code
_entity_poly.pdbx_strand_id
1 'polypeptide(L)'
;HPVRAFFQMRLQVNFRTEDSEIPDTEPFILEGLSRYQINQQLLNALVEQDDAERLFRRFRAAGDLPYGAFGEIFWETQCQEMQQLADRVIACRQPGQSMEIDLACNGVQITGWLPQVQPDGLLRWRPSLLSVAQGMQLWLEHLVYCASGGNGESRLFLRKDGEWRFPPLAAEQALHYLSQLIEGYREG
;
A
#
# COMPACT_ATOMS: atom_id res chain seq x y z
N HIS A 1 6.57 -0.28 36.95
CA HIS A 1 7.11 -1.65 37.00
C HIS A 1 8.60 -1.60 36.66
N PRO A 2 9.52 -1.99 37.56
CA PRO A 2 10.96 -1.77 37.39
C PRO A 2 11.55 -2.45 36.13
N VAL A 3 11.02 -3.60 35.75
CA VAL A 3 11.44 -4.31 34.54
C VAL A 3 11.10 -3.51 33.29
N ARG A 4 9.90 -2.90 33.22
CA ARG A 4 9.48 -2.06 32.10
C ARG A 4 10.34 -0.80 31.97
N ALA A 5 10.67 -0.17 33.10
CA ALA A 5 11.55 0.99 33.14
C ALA A 5 12.97 0.65 32.66
N PHE A 6 13.50 -0.52 33.02
CA PHE A 6 14.80 -1.01 32.57
C PHE A 6 14.84 -1.17 31.02
N PHE A 7 13.83 -1.81 30.44
CA PHE A 7 13.75 -2.01 28.99
C PHE A 7 13.59 -0.69 28.24
N GLN A 8 12.78 0.24 28.75
CA GLN A 8 12.62 1.56 28.16
C GLN A 8 13.86 2.43 28.22
N MET A 9 14.52 2.50 29.41
CA MET A 9 15.67 3.40 29.61
C MET A 9 16.99 2.85 29.08
N ARG A 10 17.21 1.54 29.18
CA ARG A 10 18.50 0.91 28.83
C ARG A 10 18.54 0.35 27.42
N LEU A 11 17.45 -0.23 26.97
CA LEU A 11 17.38 -0.92 25.67
C LEU A 11 16.57 -0.17 24.63
N GLN A 12 15.97 0.98 25.00
CA GLN A 12 15.08 1.79 24.15
C GLN A 12 13.93 0.97 23.52
N VAL A 13 13.58 -0.16 24.13
CA VAL A 13 12.47 -1.01 23.70
C VAL A 13 11.20 -0.51 24.37
N ASN A 14 10.32 0.10 23.60
CA ASN A 14 8.97 0.40 24.04
C ASN A 14 8.10 -0.84 23.86
N PHE A 15 7.80 -1.55 24.95
CA PHE A 15 6.67 -2.46 24.95
C PHE A 15 5.41 -1.60 24.83
N ARG A 16 4.88 -1.47 23.63
CA ARG A 16 3.47 -1.13 23.47
C ARG A 16 2.72 -2.32 24.04
N THR A 17 2.27 -2.22 25.28
CA THR A 17 1.07 -2.90 25.69
C THR A 17 -0.02 -2.19 24.92
N GLU A 18 -0.36 -2.69 23.74
CA GLU A 18 -1.75 -2.62 23.36
C GLU A 18 -2.44 -3.38 24.47
N ASP A 19 -3.13 -2.65 25.36
CA ASP A 19 -4.22 -3.22 26.11
C ASP A 19 -5.20 -3.66 25.00
N SER A 20 -5.01 -4.87 24.51
CA SER A 20 -6.05 -5.57 23.79
C SER A 20 -7.07 -5.92 24.86
N GLU A 21 -7.85 -4.94 25.29
CA GLU A 21 -9.15 -5.22 25.82
C GLU A 21 -9.81 -6.06 24.70
N ILE A 22 -10.03 -7.33 25.01
CA ILE A 22 -10.86 -8.18 24.14
C ILE A 22 -12.15 -7.38 23.99
N PRO A 23 -12.53 -6.95 22.77
CA PRO A 23 -13.71 -6.12 22.61
C PRO A 23 -14.90 -6.86 23.23
N ASP A 24 -15.55 -6.28 24.22
CA ASP A 24 -16.74 -6.84 24.88
C ASP A 24 -17.92 -7.00 23.91
N THR A 25 -17.78 -6.51 22.67
CA THR A 25 -18.77 -6.62 21.61
C THR A 25 -18.12 -7.25 20.38
N GLU A 26 -18.66 -8.41 20.00
CA GLU A 26 -18.29 -9.05 18.73
C GLU A 26 -18.69 -8.12 17.57
N PRO A 27 -17.76 -7.79 16.65
CA PRO A 27 -18.07 -6.95 15.50
C PRO A 27 -19.00 -7.74 14.55
N PHE A 28 -20.24 -7.33 14.42
CA PHE A 28 -21.16 -7.87 13.41
C PHE A 28 -20.78 -7.43 11.99
N ILE A 29 -20.07 -6.29 11.86
CA ILE A 29 -19.62 -5.72 10.59
C ILE A 29 -18.22 -5.15 10.82
N LEU A 30 -17.27 -5.55 9.99
CA LEU A 30 -15.95 -4.94 9.97
C LEU A 30 -15.97 -3.69 9.10
N GLU A 31 -15.63 -2.57 9.69
CA GLU A 31 -15.56 -1.27 9.02
C GLU A 31 -14.18 -0.62 9.14
N GLY A 32 -13.94 0.38 8.30
CA GLY A 32 -12.79 1.25 8.40
C GLY A 32 -11.45 0.54 8.21
N LEU A 33 -10.55 0.76 9.16
CA LEU A 33 -9.15 0.34 9.06
C LEU A 33 -8.97 -1.19 9.07
N SER A 34 -9.73 -1.90 9.90
CA SER A 34 -9.65 -3.38 9.99
C SER A 34 -10.03 -4.04 8.68
N ARG A 35 -11.14 -3.60 8.06
CA ARG A 35 -11.55 -4.08 6.73
C ARG A 35 -10.48 -3.77 5.68
N TYR A 36 -9.89 -2.57 5.71
CA TYR A 36 -8.83 -2.21 4.78
C TYR A 36 -7.61 -3.13 4.93
N GLN A 37 -7.17 -3.40 6.16
CA GLN A 37 -6.00 -4.26 6.43
C GLN A 37 -6.22 -5.71 5.96
N ILE A 38 -7.42 -6.26 6.22
CA ILE A 38 -7.79 -7.60 5.74
C ILE A 38 -7.78 -7.63 4.21
N ASN A 39 -8.42 -6.66 3.57
CA ASN A 39 -8.50 -6.59 2.11
C ASN A 39 -7.11 -6.38 1.47
N GLN A 40 -6.21 -5.63 2.11
CA GLN A 40 -4.84 -5.45 1.61
C GLN A 40 -4.06 -6.76 1.63
N GLN A 41 -4.17 -7.54 2.71
CA GLN A 41 -3.50 -8.83 2.81
C GLN A 41 -4.10 -9.86 1.85
N LEU A 42 -5.43 -9.88 1.72
CA LEU A 42 -6.14 -10.75 0.79
C LEU A 42 -5.77 -10.41 -0.66
N LEU A 43 -5.80 -9.14 -1.04
CA LEU A 43 -5.43 -8.69 -2.38
C LEU A 43 -3.99 -9.06 -2.73
N ASN A 44 -3.05 -8.86 -1.80
CA ASN A 44 -1.66 -9.24 -2.02
C ASN A 44 -1.51 -10.76 -2.21
N ALA A 45 -2.20 -11.57 -1.39
CA ALA A 45 -2.18 -13.02 -1.53
C ALA A 45 -2.76 -13.48 -2.89
N LEU A 46 -3.88 -12.89 -3.33
CA LEU A 46 -4.47 -13.20 -4.62
C LEU A 46 -3.55 -12.81 -5.80
N VAL A 47 -2.89 -11.65 -5.73
CA VAL A 47 -1.92 -11.21 -6.75
C VAL A 47 -0.69 -12.10 -6.78
N GLU A 48 -0.23 -12.61 -5.63
CA GLU A 48 0.89 -13.57 -5.53
C GLU A 48 0.45 -15.03 -5.78
N GLN A 49 -0.85 -15.26 -5.98
CA GLN A 49 -1.44 -16.60 -6.13
C GLN A 49 -1.22 -17.51 -4.91
N ASP A 50 -1.18 -16.90 -3.74
CA ASP A 50 -1.11 -17.59 -2.46
C ASP A 50 -2.48 -18.12 -2.00
N ASP A 51 -2.47 -19.01 -1.01
CA ASP A 51 -3.67 -19.66 -0.46
C ASP A 51 -4.52 -18.70 0.39
N ALA A 52 -5.60 -18.17 -0.21
CA ALA A 52 -6.57 -17.30 0.47
C ALA A 52 -7.30 -18.04 1.63
N GLU A 53 -7.46 -19.34 1.58
CA GLU A 53 -8.07 -20.15 2.65
C GLU A 53 -7.18 -20.19 3.90
N ARG A 54 -5.86 -20.17 3.72
CA ARG A 54 -4.91 -20.04 4.83
C ARG A 54 -5.06 -18.68 5.53
N LEU A 55 -5.29 -17.62 4.78
CA LEU A 55 -5.56 -16.29 5.34
C LEU A 55 -6.88 -16.28 6.12
N PHE A 56 -7.95 -16.86 5.58
CA PHE A 56 -9.23 -16.99 6.25
C PHE A 56 -9.09 -17.65 7.62
N ARG A 57 -8.45 -18.83 7.66
CA ARG A 57 -8.22 -19.57 8.91
C ARG A 57 -7.42 -18.76 9.93
N ARG A 58 -6.43 -17.99 9.47
CA ARG A 58 -5.63 -17.12 10.35
C ARG A 58 -6.44 -15.97 10.93
N PHE A 59 -7.21 -15.25 10.11
CA PHE A 59 -8.05 -14.14 10.59
C PHE A 59 -9.18 -14.63 11.49
N ARG A 60 -9.76 -15.79 11.18
CA ARG A 60 -10.77 -16.42 12.03
C ARG A 60 -10.20 -16.82 13.40
N ALA A 61 -9.02 -17.42 13.43
CA ALA A 61 -8.35 -17.80 14.67
C ALA A 61 -7.91 -16.60 15.52
N ALA A 62 -7.57 -15.47 14.89
CA ALA A 62 -7.23 -14.24 15.55
C ALA A 62 -8.44 -13.45 16.08
N GLY A 63 -9.67 -13.82 15.68
CA GLY A 63 -10.87 -13.06 16.03
C GLY A 63 -11.06 -11.77 15.21
N ASP A 64 -10.33 -11.63 14.10
CA ASP A 64 -10.38 -10.46 13.22
C ASP A 64 -11.62 -10.48 12.29
N LEU A 65 -12.34 -11.60 12.22
CA LEU A 65 -13.56 -11.74 11.42
C LEU A 65 -14.79 -11.83 12.31
N PRO A 66 -15.97 -11.42 11.82
CA PRO A 66 -17.23 -11.67 12.50
C PRO A 66 -17.43 -13.16 12.81
N TYR A 67 -18.13 -13.46 13.89
CA TYR A 67 -18.33 -14.82 14.33
C TYR A 67 -19.30 -15.60 13.43
N GLY A 68 -19.05 -16.90 13.27
CA GLY A 68 -19.93 -17.85 12.59
C GLY A 68 -20.16 -17.54 11.12
N ALA A 69 -21.37 -17.71 10.66
CA ALA A 69 -21.78 -17.54 9.26
C ALA A 69 -21.57 -16.12 8.73
N PHE A 70 -21.63 -15.09 9.59
CA PHE A 70 -21.38 -13.71 9.19
C PHE A 70 -19.93 -13.51 8.72
N GLY A 71 -18.96 -14.15 9.39
CA GLY A 71 -17.56 -14.12 8.99
C GLY A 71 -17.32 -14.81 7.65
N GLU A 72 -18.00 -15.91 7.40
CA GLU A 72 -17.92 -16.64 6.12
C GLU A 72 -18.49 -15.80 4.97
N ILE A 73 -19.68 -15.22 5.14
CA ILE A 73 -20.32 -14.36 4.14
C ILE A 73 -19.46 -13.11 3.88
N PHE A 74 -18.94 -12.49 4.95
CA PHE A 74 -18.03 -11.36 4.82
C PHE A 74 -16.81 -11.74 3.98
N TRP A 75 -16.15 -12.86 4.33
CA TRP A 75 -14.95 -13.32 3.63
C TRP A 75 -15.21 -13.59 2.15
N GLU A 76 -16.25 -14.34 1.83
CA GLU A 76 -16.65 -14.64 0.45
C GLU A 76 -16.87 -13.35 -0.36
N THR A 77 -17.56 -12.37 0.23
CA THR A 77 -17.80 -11.08 -0.41
C THR A 77 -16.49 -10.35 -0.68
N GLN A 78 -15.57 -10.33 0.31
CA GLN A 78 -14.26 -9.69 0.11
C GLN A 78 -13.41 -10.46 -0.92
N CYS A 79 -13.44 -11.78 -0.92
CA CYS A 79 -12.74 -12.58 -1.93
C CYS A 79 -13.21 -12.24 -3.34
N GLN A 80 -14.51 -12.15 -3.59
CA GLN A 80 -15.05 -11.79 -4.90
C GLN A 80 -14.61 -10.39 -5.35
N GLU A 81 -14.70 -9.39 -4.45
CA GLU A 81 -14.27 -8.03 -4.77
C GLU A 81 -12.76 -7.92 -5.03
N MET A 82 -11.95 -8.60 -4.21
CA MET A 82 -10.49 -8.55 -4.35
C MET A 82 -10.01 -9.38 -5.54
N GLN A 83 -10.68 -10.46 -5.89
CA GLN A 83 -10.35 -11.26 -7.07
C GLN A 83 -10.47 -10.45 -8.36
N GLN A 84 -11.56 -9.69 -8.52
CA GLN A 84 -11.73 -8.82 -9.68
C GLN A 84 -10.57 -7.80 -9.82
N LEU A 85 -10.13 -7.24 -8.71
CA LEU A 85 -8.99 -6.32 -8.70
C LEU A 85 -7.67 -7.06 -8.96
N ALA A 86 -7.46 -8.22 -8.35
CA ALA A 86 -6.27 -9.04 -8.54
C ALA A 86 -6.10 -9.47 -10.00
N ASP A 87 -7.18 -9.89 -10.67
CA ASP A 87 -7.16 -10.30 -12.07
C ASP A 87 -6.68 -9.17 -12.99
N ARG A 88 -7.10 -7.93 -12.73
CA ARG A 88 -6.62 -6.74 -13.46
C ARG A 88 -5.14 -6.48 -13.23
N VAL A 89 -4.67 -6.64 -11.99
CA VAL A 89 -3.26 -6.48 -11.63
C VAL A 89 -2.42 -7.56 -12.31
N ILE A 90 -2.83 -8.83 -12.19
CA ILE A 90 -2.12 -9.99 -12.74
C ILE A 90 -1.99 -9.87 -14.27
N ALA A 91 -3.03 -9.40 -14.96
CA ALA A 91 -3.01 -9.21 -16.40
C ALA A 91 -1.94 -8.20 -16.88
N CYS A 92 -1.50 -7.28 -15.99
CA CYS A 92 -0.51 -6.25 -16.29
C CYS A 92 0.83 -6.45 -15.55
N ARG A 93 0.87 -7.40 -14.61
CA ARG A 93 2.03 -7.60 -13.75
C ARG A 93 3.17 -8.29 -14.50
N GLN A 94 4.34 -7.73 -14.36
CA GLN A 94 5.60 -8.29 -14.84
C GLN A 94 6.61 -8.39 -13.68
N PRO A 95 7.67 -9.17 -13.79
CA PRO A 95 8.75 -9.17 -12.82
C PRO A 95 9.31 -7.77 -12.64
N GLY A 96 9.32 -7.28 -11.39
CA GLY A 96 9.83 -5.97 -11.02
C GLY A 96 11.14 -6.06 -10.26
N GLN A 97 11.94 -5.01 -10.37
CA GLN A 97 13.19 -4.84 -9.62
C GLN A 97 13.11 -3.59 -8.74
N SER A 98 13.95 -3.54 -7.72
CA SER A 98 14.10 -2.30 -6.94
C SER A 98 15.05 -1.36 -7.70
N MET A 99 14.62 -0.11 -7.86
CA MET A 99 15.40 0.96 -8.48
C MET A 99 15.94 1.89 -7.40
N GLU A 100 17.25 2.09 -7.35
CA GLU A 100 17.87 3.07 -6.46
C GLU A 100 17.58 4.48 -6.95
N ILE A 101 17.28 5.36 -6.01
CA ILE A 101 17.01 6.77 -6.26
C ILE A 101 18.07 7.60 -5.55
N ASP A 102 18.75 8.41 -6.33
CA ASP A 102 19.74 9.39 -5.85
C ASP A 102 19.67 10.63 -6.74
N LEU A 103 18.79 11.57 -6.40
CA LEU A 103 18.47 12.75 -7.19
C LEU A 103 18.77 14.02 -6.40
N ALA A 104 19.48 14.94 -7.03
CA ALA A 104 19.61 16.31 -6.54
C ALA A 104 18.56 17.20 -7.23
N CYS A 105 17.65 17.79 -6.46
CA CYS A 105 16.59 18.65 -6.98
C CYS A 105 16.38 19.85 -6.06
N ASN A 106 16.51 21.07 -6.60
CA ASN A 106 16.27 22.33 -5.88
C ASN A 106 16.98 22.43 -4.51
N GLY A 107 18.25 21.99 -4.45
CA GLY A 107 19.05 21.99 -3.22
C GLY A 107 18.64 20.95 -2.18
N VAL A 108 17.81 19.96 -2.57
CA VAL A 108 17.44 18.80 -1.76
C VAL A 108 17.99 17.53 -2.43
N GLN A 109 18.57 16.64 -1.63
CA GLN A 109 18.93 15.29 -2.07
C GLN A 109 17.78 14.35 -1.76
N ILE A 110 17.21 13.72 -2.79
CA ILE A 110 16.16 12.71 -2.69
C ILE A 110 16.82 11.35 -2.85
N THR A 111 16.86 10.56 -1.79
CA THR A 111 17.49 9.24 -1.79
C THR A 111 16.51 8.18 -1.31
N GLY A 112 16.64 6.97 -1.83
CA GLY A 112 15.81 5.84 -1.43
C GLY A 112 15.72 4.75 -2.48
N TRP A 113 14.64 3.97 -2.42
CA TRP A 113 14.39 2.87 -3.34
C TRP A 113 12.93 2.88 -3.81
N LEU A 114 12.71 2.77 -5.11
CA LEU A 114 11.41 2.44 -5.67
C LEU A 114 11.32 0.93 -5.84
N PRO A 115 10.47 0.24 -5.06
CA PRO A 115 10.30 -1.20 -5.20
C PRO A 115 9.44 -1.54 -6.42
N GLN A 116 9.61 -2.74 -6.95
CA GLN A 116 8.74 -3.30 -7.98
C GLN A 116 8.59 -2.39 -9.22
N VAL A 117 9.70 -1.86 -9.72
CA VAL A 117 9.78 -1.18 -11.02
C VAL A 117 9.80 -2.26 -12.09
N GLN A 118 8.81 -2.23 -12.97
CA GLN A 118 8.65 -3.17 -14.08
C GLN A 118 9.23 -2.59 -15.38
N PRO A 119 9.46 -3.40 -16.41
CA PRO A 119 9.93 -2.89 -17.71
C PRO A 119 9.04 -1.80 -18.29
N ASP A 120 7.73 -1.90 -18.07
CA ASP A 120 6.73 -0.97 -18.59
C ASP A 120 6.46 0.23 -17.66
N GLY A 121 7.08 0.29 -16.47
CA GLY A 121 6.93 1.36 -15.50
C GLY A 121 6.54 0.91 -14.09
N LEU A 122 5.77 1.74 -13.38
CA LEU A 122 5.34 1.42 -12.03
C LEU A 122 3.93 0.82 -12.04
N LEU A 123 3.78 -0.33 -11.39
CA LEU A 123 2.48 -0.93 -11.14
C LEU A 123 2.21 -0.97 -9.63
N ARG A 124 1.07 -0.39 -9.22
CA ARG A 124 0.60 -0.34 -7.84
C ARG A 124 -0.84 -0.80 -7.74
N TRP A 125 -1.24 -1.29 -6.58
CA TRP A 125 -2.63 -1.69 -6.30
C TRP A 125 -2.99 -1.47 -4.83
N ARG A 126 -4.24 -1.10 -4.59
CA ARG A 126 -4.78 -0.87 -3.24
C ARG A 126 -6.26 -1.28 -3.16
N PRO A 127 -6.72 -1.86 -2.05
CA PRO A 127 -8.10 -2.28 -1.85
C PRO A 127 -9.01 -1.12 -1.45
N SER A 128 -8.83 0.04 -2.02
CA SER A 128 -9.59 1.27 -1.71
C SER A 128 -10.29 1.81 -2.95
N LEU A 129 -11.22 2.73 -2.74
CA LEU A 129 -11.85 3.46 -3.82
C LEU A 129 -10.92 4.55 -4.36
N LEU A 130 -11.19 4.99 -5.58
CA LEU A 130 -10.43 6.06 -6.22
C LEU A 130 -10.45 7.34 -5.34
N SER A 131 -9.29 7.90 -5.09
CA SER A 131 -9.14 9.19 -4.40
C SER A 131 -7.98 9.99 -4.96
N VAL A 132 -8.07 11.32 -4.83
CA VAL A 132 -7.01 12.24 -5.26
C VAL A 132 -5.72 12.00 -4.48
N ALA A 133 -5.81 11.73 -3.18
CA ALA A 133 -4.63 11.47 -2.33
C ALA A 133 -3.80 10.27 -2.82
N GLN A 134 -4.46 9.22 -3.30
CA GLN A 134 -3.76 8.05 -3.87
C GLN A 134 -3.15 8.36 -5.24
N GLY A 135 -3.85 9.16 -6.05
CA GLY A 135 -3.29 9.67 -7.30
C GLY A 135 -2.05 10.52 -7.07
N MET A 136 -2.08 11.41 -6.07
CA MET A 136 -0.93 12.23 -5.69
C MET A 136 0.25 11.38 -5.21
N GLN A 137 0.01 10.33 -4.44
CA GLN A 137 1.09 9.44 -4.01
C GLN A 137 1.75 8.76 -5.22
N LEU A 138 0.95 8.20 -6.13
CA LEU A 138 1.50 7.62 -7.36
C LEU A 138 2.22 8.66 -8.22
N TRP A 139 1.69 9.88 -8.29
CA TRP A 139 2.30 10.99 -9.02
C TRP A 139 3.70 11.31 -8.50
N LEU A 140 3.89 11.39 -7.18
CA LEU A 140 5.21 11.61 -6.58
C LEU A 140 6.19 10.46 -6.92
N GLU A 141 5.76 9.20 -6.80
CA GLU A 141 6.58 8.05 -7.21
C GLU A 141 6.91 8.10 -8.70
N HIS A 142 5.95 8.49 -9.54
CA HIS A 142 6.12 8.63 -11.00
C HIS A 142 7.13 9.72 -11.36
N LEU A 143 7.06 10.89 -10.71
CA LEU A 143 8.02 11.96 -10.94
C LEU A 143 9.45 11.53 -10.59
N VAL A 144 9.63 10.89 -9.43
CA VAL A 144 10.94 10.37 -9.01
C VAL A 144 11.42 9.31 -9.98
N TYR A 145 10.55 8.40 -10.42
CA TYR A 145 10.85 7.37 -11.41
C TYR A 145 11.33 7.97 -12.73
N CYS A 146 10.58 8.91 -13.31
CA CYS A 146 10.95 9.55 -14.57
C CYS A 146 12.21 10.41 -14.44
N ALA A 147 12.37 11.15 -13.35
CA ALA A 147 13.56 11.94 -13.08
C ALA A 147 14.84 11.08 -12.95
N SER A 148 14.69 9.82 -12.51
CA SER A 148 15.78 8.83 -12.43
C SER A 148 16.01 8.05 -13.74
N GLY A 149 15.41 8.51 -14.85
CA GLY A 149 15.58 7.88 -16.19
C GLY A 149 14.54 6.81 -16.54
N GLY A 150 13.52 6.62 -15.72
CA GLY A 150 12.40 5.75 -16.05
C GLY A 150 11.58 6.31 -17.21
N ASN A 151 11.16 5.48 -18.14
CA ASN A 151 10.42 5.87 -19.34
C ASN A 151 9.10 5.11 -19.53
N GLY A 152 8.65 4.42 -18.50
CA GLY A 152 7.42 3.65 -18.50
C GLY A 152 6.22 4.41 -17.93
N GLU A 153 5.03 3.84 -18.12
CA GLU A 153 3.78 4.34 -17.57
C GLU A 153 3.64 3.95 -16.09
N SER A 154 3.13 4.83 -15.24
CA SER A 154 2.77 4.48 -13.86
C SER A 154 1.28 4.28 -13.72
N ARG A 155 0.89 3.14 -13.15
CA ARG A 155 -0.51 2.74 -12.96
C ARG A 155 -0.79 2.36 -11.53
N LEU A 156 -1.95 2.75 -11.02
CA LEU A 156 -2.49 2.32 -9.73
C LEU A 156 -3.89 1.77 -9.92
N PHE A 157 -4.06 0.48 -9.69
CA PHE A 157 -5.36 -0.16 -9.71
C PHE A 157 -6.05 -0.08 -8.34
N LEU A 158 -7.35 0.21 -8.39
CA LEU A 158 -8.21 0.41 -7.24
C LEU A 158 -9.52 -0.38 -7.41
N ARG A 159 -10.31 -0.49 -6.33
CA ARG A 159 -11.62 -1.15 -6.38
C ARG A 159 -12.58 -0.44 -7.33
N LYS A 160 -13.63 -1.15 -7.75
CA LYS A 160 -14.69 -0.67 -8.65
C LYS A 160 -14.11 -0.06 -9.92
N ASP A 161 -13.18 -0.78 -10.54
CA ASP A 161 -12.50 -0.38 -11.79
C ASP A 161 -11.78 0.97 -11.73
N GLY A 162 -11.55 1.48 -10.51
CA GLY A 162 -10.75 2.69 -10.31
C GLY A 162 -9.31 2.50 -10.78
N GLU A 163 -8.79 3.50 -11.48
CA GLU A 163 -7.42 3.52 -11.96
C GLU A 163 -6.89 4.94 -12.02
N TRP A 164 -5.64 5.11 -11.57
CA TRP A 164 -4.80 6.25 -11.92
C TRP A 164 -3.75 5.81 -12.93
N ARG A 165 -3.49 6.67 -13.91
CA ARG A 165 -2.55 6.39 -14.99
C ARG A 165 -1.78 7.66 -15.32
N PHE A 166 -0.44 7.56 -15.31
CA PHE A 166 0.46 8.65 -15.68
C PHE A 166 1.39 8.17 -16.80
N PRO A 167 1.28 8.79 -18.00
CA PRO A 167 2.17 8.48 -19.11
C PRO A 167 3.60 8.92 -18.79
N PRO A 168 4.62 8.33 -19.45
CA PRO A 168 6.01 8.69 -19.22
C PRO A 168 6.27 10.18 -19.47
N LEU A 169 7.15 10.76 -18.66
CA LEU A 169 7.61 12.14 -18.76
C LEU A 169 9.11 12.17 -19.09
N ALA A 170 9.54 13.23 -19.79
CA ALA A 170 10.97 13.52 -19.91
C ALA A 170 11.56 13.81 -18.51
N ALA A 171 12.80 13.37 -18.27
CA ALA A 171 13.45 13.54 -16.96
C ALA A 171 13.53 15.00 -16.52
N GLU A 172 13.80 15.92 -17.44
CA GLU A 172 13.83 17.38 -17.17
C GLU A 172 12.47 17.90 -16.72
N GLN A 173 11.39 17.43 -17.34
CA GLN A 173 10.03 17.82 -16.98
C GLN A 173 9.64 17.25 -15.60
N ALA A 174 10.01 16.02 -15.31
CA ALA A 174 9.79 15.42 -14.00
C ALA A 174 10.55 16.16 -12.89
N LEU A 175 11.81 16.51 -13.12
CA LEU A 175 12.61 17.34 -12.21
C LEU A 175 12.00 18.73 -12.00
N HIS A 176 11.46 19.35 -13.05
CA HIS A 176 10.78 20.63 -12.93
C HIS A 176 9.56 20.55 -12.00
N TYR A 177 8.70 19.54 -12.16
CA TYR A 177 7.55 19.35 -11.27
C TYR A 177 7.98 19.02 -9.82
N LEU A 178 9.02 18.21 -9.64
CA LEU A 178 9.58 17.96 -8.29
C LEU A 178 10.09 19.23 -7.64
N SER A 179 10.79 20.10 -8.41
CA SER A 179 11.26 21.41 -7.92
C SER A 179 10.11 22.29 -7.43
N GLN A 180 9.01 22.38 -8.19
CA GLN A 180 7.82 23.14 -7.79
C GLN A 180 7.19 22.59 -6.52
N LEU A 181 7.10 21.26 -6.37
CA LEU A 181 6.57 20.64 -5.16
C LEU A 181 7.46 20.88 -3.92
N ILE A 182 8.79 20.86 -4.10
CA ILE A 182 9.74 21.18 -3.03
C ILE A 182 9.63 22.65 -2.62
N GLU A 183 9.48 23.58 -3.57
CA GLU A 183 9.25 24.99 -3.29
C GLU A 183 7.97 25.19 -2.49
N GLY A 184 6.84 24.66 -2.97
CA GLY A 184 5.57 24.74 -2.26
C GLY A 184 5.61 24.15 -0.86
N TYR A 185 6.37 23.07 -0.64
CA TYR A 185 6.55 22.49 0.70
C TYR A 185 7.39 23.39 1.64
N ARG A 186 8.35 24.14 1.10
CA ARG A 186 9.21 25.07 1.88
C ARG A 186 8.52 26.39 2.22
N GLU A 187 7.63 26.83 1.35
CA GLU A 187 6.91 28.09 1.55
C GLU A 187 5.68 27.96 2.46
N GLY A 188 5.24 26.71 2.79
CA GLY A 188 4.11 26.41 3.68
C GLY A 188 2.83 26.24 2.97
#